data_da2af6ea856ed1a385ab10f420ae4345
#
_entry.id   da2af6ea856ed1a385ab10f420ae4345
#
_cell.length_a   1.000
_cell.length_b   1.000
_cell.length_c   1.000
_cell.angle_alpha   90.00
_cell.angle_beta   90.00
_cell.angle_gamma   90.00
#
_symmetry.space_group_name_H-M   'P 1'
#
loop_
_entity.id
_entity.type
_entity.pdbx_description
1 polymer ?
#
loop_
_entity_poly.entity_id
_entity_poly.type
_entity_poly.pdbx_seq_one_letter_code
_entity_poly.pdbx_strand_id
1 'polypeptide(L)'
;MRIRFKNQFVYYGSARVDPMLKSFFAEISSRPSCYQCHFKSVERCSDFTIYDCWHANNLVEGLVDDDKGFTNLIVQSSKGERILDRIADRYELYATNLGKTIELDGTMICHSAEPHPRRDEYYLNLDKETLRAHIQKFVPIRIRDYLIEKSKGIFYRMGVYKFLKNKK
;
A
#
# COMPACT_ATOMS: atom_id res chain seq x y z
N MET A 1 -6.26 -9.08 -0.68
CA MET A 1 -5.56 -10.34 -0.26
C MET A 1 -6.41 -11.55 -0.64
N ARG A 2 -5.81 -12.59 -1.18
CA ARG A 2 -6.45 -13.88 -1.47
C ARG A 2 -5.61 -14.99 -0.86
N ILE A 3 -6.21 -15.81 0.00
CA ILE A 3 -5.53 -16.94 0.65
C ILE A 3 -6.29 -18.22 0.29
N ARG A 4 -5.59 -19.21 -0.27
CA ARG A 4 -6.14 -20.55 -0.52
C ARG A 4 -5.60 -21.50 0.55
N PHE A 5 -6.51 -22.14 1.26
CA PHE A 5 -6.18 -23.14 2.29
C PHE A 5 -6.06 -24.54 1.67
N LYS A 6 -5.42 -25.47 2.39
CA LYS A 6 -5.26 -26.87 1.94
C LYS A 6 -6.60 -27.58 1.67
N ASN A 7 -7.65 -27.25 2.40
CA ASN A 7 -9.00 -27.77 2.24
C ASN A 7 -9.78 -27.10 1.07
N GLN A 8 -9.11 -26.43 0.15
CA GLN A 8 -9.68 -25.69 -0.98
C GLN A 8 -10.50 -24.45 -0.63
N PHE A 9 -10.68 -24.14 0.65
CA PHE A 9 -11.30 -22.88 1.05
C PHE A 9 -10.46 -21.69 0.56
N VAL A 10 -11.14 -20.68 0.03
CA VAL A 10 -10.50 -19.45 -0.45
C VAL A 10 -11.03 -18.25 0.33
N TYR A 11 -10.14 -17.62 1.06
CA TYR A 11 -10.43 -16.36 1.74
C TYR A 11 -10.13 -15.17 0.82
N TYR A 12 -11.03 -14.21 0.79
CA TYR A 12 -10.82 -12.91 0.17
C TYR A 12 -10.98 -11.79 1.18
N GLY A 13 -10.01 -10.89 1.24
CA GLY A 13 -10.06 -9.69 2.06
C GLY A 13 -9.44 -8.50 1.38
N SER A 14 -10.09 -7.36 1.45
CA SER A 14 -9.53 -6.05 1.08
C SER A 14 -9.21 -5.26 2.35
N ALA A 15 -8.47 -4.15 2.22
CA ALA A 15 -8.21 -3.23 3.32
C ALA A 15 -9.49 -2.70 3.99
N ARG A 16 -10.64 -2.80 3.32
CA ARG A 16 -11.94 -2.35 3.85
C ARG A 16 -12.63 -3.38 4.73
N VAL A 17 -12.52 -4.67 4.41
CA VAL A 17 -13.31 -5.74 5.04
C VAL A 17 -12.48 -6.82 5.72
N ASP A 18 -11.16 -6.81 5.55
CA ASP A 18 -10.25 -7.65 6.29
C ASP A 18 -9.84 -6.96 7.59
N PRO A 19 -10.06 -7.57 8.78
CA PRO A 19 -9.74 -6.95 10.05
C PRO A 19 -8.26 -6.60 10.19
N MET A 20 -7.35 -7.50 9.78
CA MET A 20 -5.92 -7.29 9.90
C MET A 20 -5.44 -6.16 9.01
N LEU A 21 -5.83 -6.16 7.73
CA LEU A 21 -5.49 -5.08 6.81
C LEU A 21 -6.07 -3.75 7.29
N LYS A 22 -7.33 -3.75 7.76
CA LYS A 22 -7.97 -2.54 8.27
C LYS A 22 -7.27 -1.99 9.50
N SER A 23 -6.85 -2.84 10.45
CA SER A 23 -6.09 -2.41 11.63
C SER A 23 -4.70 -1.90 11.28
N PHE A 24 -4.04 -2.49 10.29
CA PHE A 24 -2.76 -2.03 9.78
C PHE A 24 -2.87 -0.64 9.15
N PHE A 25 -3.81 -0.44 8.22
CA PHE A 25 -4.02 0.87 7.58
C PHE A 25 -4.60 1.95 8.51
N ALA A 26 -5.16 1.56 9.65
CA ALA A 26 -5.56 2.49 10.71
C ALA A 26 -4.42 2.82 11.68
N GLU A 27 -3.21 2.32 11.44
CA GLU A 27 -2.01 2.53 12.26
C GLU A 27 -2.19 2.12 13.73
N ILE A 28 -3.11 1.19 14.03
CA ILE A 28 -3.33 0.73 15.40
C ILE A 28 -2.52 -0.51 15.75
N SER A 29 -2.22 -1.35 14.74
CA SER A 29 -1.48 -2.61 14.92
C SER A 29 -0.02 -2.56 14.48
N SER A 30 0.47 -1.40 14.00
CA SER A 30 1.86 -1.22 13.60
C SER A 30 2.82 -1.28 14.79
N ARG A 31 4.07 -1.70 14.55
CA ARG A 31 5.09 -1.79 15.60
C ARG A 31 5.51 -0.40 16.09
N PRO A 32 5.96 -0.24 17.36
CA PRO A 32 6.48 1.04 17.85
C PRO A 32 7.58 1.63 16.97
N SER A 33 8.48 0.79 16.45
CA SER A 33 9.54 1.20 15.53
C SER A 33 9.05 1.80 14.21
N CYS A 34 7.78 1.57 13.81
CA CYS A 34 7.21 2.18 12.61
C CYS A 34 6.96 3.67 12.77
N TYR A 35 6.71 4.12 14.01
CA TYR A 35 6.40 5.53 14.31
C TYR A 35 7.66 6.37 14.57
N GLN A 36 8.79 5.71 14.87
CA GLN A 36 10.09 6.35 15.12
C GLN A 36 11.18 5.68 14.28
N CYS A 37 10.91 5.52 12.99
CA CYS A 37 11.80 4.82 12.09
C CYS A 37 13.03 5.70 11.74
N HIS A 38 14.22 5.26 12.12
CA HIS A 38 15.47 5.95 11.82
C HIS A 38 15.85 5.92 10.33
N PHE A 39 15.16 5.10 9.54
CA PHE A 39 15.42 4.96 8.09
C PHE A 39 14.49 5.84 7.23
N LYS A 40 13.85 6.85 7.81
CA LYS A 40 13.01 7.80 7.09
C LYS A 40 13.85 8.91 6.46
N SER A 41 14.50 8.56 5.34
CA SER A 41 15.29 9.48 4.53
C SER A 41 15.18 9.08 3.07
N VAL A 42 15.34 10.05 2.18
CA VAL A 42 15.49 9.79 0.75
C VAL A 42 16.84 9.10 0.49
N GLU A 43 17.89 9.55 1.17
CA GLU A 43 19.22 8.95 1.11
C GLU A 43 19.27 7.69 1.98
N ARG A 44 19.67 6.58 1.40
CA ARG A 44 19.74 5.28 2.06
C ARG A 44 21.05 4.56 1.75
N CYS A 45 21.45 3.67 2.65
CA CYS A 45 22.63 2.82 2.46
C CYS A 45 22.42 1.67 1.46
N SER A 46 21.21 1.49 0.93
CA SER A 46 20.89 0.50 -0.09
C SER A 46 21.27 0.97 -1.49
N ASP A 47 21.47 0.07 -2.44
CA ASP A 47 21.69 0.43 -3.85
C ASP A 47 20.41 0.97 -4.51
N PHE A 48 19.24 0.53 -4.05
CA PHE A 48 17.93 0.92 -4.56
C PHE A 48 16.92 1.18 -3.43
N THR A 49 16.04 2.15 -3.64
CA THR A 49 14.78 2.29 -2.88
C THR A 49 13.61 2.07 -3.82
N ILE A 50 12.74 1.13 -3.47
CA ILE A 50 11.59 0.71 -4.30
C ILE A 50 10.31 0.94 -3.50
N TYR A 51 9.31 1.53 -4.14
CA TYR A 51 7.99 1.76 -3.52
C TYR A 51 6.89 1.91 -4.58
N ASP A 52 5.63 1.79 -4.13
CA ASP A 52 4.47 1.86 -5.02
C ASP A 52 4.37 3.23 -5.70
N CYS A 53 4.02 3.24 -6.98
CA CYS A 53 3.73 4.43 -7.75
C CYS A 53 2.23 4.51 -8.01
N TRP A 54 1.52 5.29 -7.19
CA TRP A 54 0.07 5.48 -7.30
C TRP A 54 -0.32 6.58 -8.28
N HIS A 55 0.62 7.47 -8.59
CA HIS A 55 0.39 8.67 -9.42
C HIS A 55 1.24 8.66 -10.71
N ALA A 56 1.43 7.48 -11.30
CA ALA A 56 2.27 7.32 -12.50
C ALA A 56 1.86 8.27 -13.64
N ASN A 57 0.57 8.45 -13.87
CA ASN A 57 0.04 9.34 -14.92
C ASN A 57 0.36 10.82 -14.67
N ASN A 58 0.59 11.20 -13.40
CA ASN A 58 0.97 12.57 -13.04
C ASN A 58 2.49 12.78 -13.16
N LEU A 59 3.26 11.70 -13.11
CA LEU A 59 4.72 11.71 -13.21
C LEU A 59 5.19 11.64 -14.66
N VAL A 60 4.51 10.87 -15.48
CA VAL A 60 4.87 10.64 -16.89
C VAL A 60 3.71 11.01 -17.79
N GLU A 61 3.93 11.97 -18.69
CA GLU A 61 2.92 12.43 -19.64
C GLU A 61 2.58 11.33 -20.65
N GLY A 62 1.29 11.16 -20.93
CA GLY A 62 0.81 10.17 -21.89
C GLY A 62 0.84 8.72 -21.40
N LEU A 63 1.29 8.46 -20.18
CA LEU A 63 1.29 7.11 -19.62
C LEU A 63 -0.15 6.65 -19.34
N VAL A 64 -0.48 5.47 -19.85
CA VAL A 64 -1.78 4.82 -19.60
C VAL A 64 -1.64 3.82 -18.46
N ASP A 65 -2.37 4.04 -17.37
CA ASP A 65 -2.46 3.07 -16.28
C ASP A 65 -3.35 1.88 -16.70
N ASP A 66 -2.72 0.73 -16.87
CA ASP A 66 -3.36 -0.53 -17.28
C ASP A 66 -3.83 -1.40 -16.09
N ASP A 67 -3.84 -0.85 -14.88
CA ASP A 67 -4.18 -1.52 -13.60
C ASP A 67 -3.20 -2.67 -13.18
N LYS A 68 -2.04 -2.79 -13.83
CA LYS A 68 -1.01 -3.74 -13.36
C LYS A 68 -0.11 -3.14 -12.30
N GLY A 69 -0.13 -1.82 -12.19
CA GLY A 69 0.65 -1.04 -11.24
C GLY A 69 2.02 -0.65 -11.78
N PHE A 70 2.54 0.43 -11.22
CA PHE A 70 3.87 0.96 -11.48
C PHE A 70 4.67 0.97 -10.19
N THR A 71 5.99 0.99 -10.32
CA THR A 71 6.92 1.02 -9.20
C THR A 71 7.84 2.20 -9.35
N ASN A 72 7.96 3.01 -8.30
CA ASN A 72 9.00 4.01 -8.20
C ASN A 72 10.32 3.34 -7.81
N LEU A 73 11.40 3.70 -8.50
CA LEU A 73 12.74 3.24 -8.24
C LEU A 73 13.66 4.44 -8.06
N ILE A 74 14.29 4.56 -6.90
CA ILE A 74 15.37 5.52 -6.66
C ILE A 74 16.68 4.75 -6.64
N VAL A 75 17.63 5.14 -7.50
CA VAL A 75 18.98 4.61 -7.51
C VAL A 75 19.81 5.39 -6.50
N GLN A 76 20.43 4.71 -5.54
CA GLN A 76 21.14 5.31 -4.41
C GLN A 76 22.66 5.28 -4.55
N SER A 77 23.21 4.43 -5.41
CA SER A 77 24.65 4.24 -5.53
C SER A 77 25.10 4.00 -6.96
N SER A 78 26.37 4.25 -7.25
CA SER A 78 26.99 3.92 -8.55
C SER A 78 26.97 2.42 -8.86
N LYS A 79 26.87 1.56 -7.84
CA LYS A 79 26.65 0.13 -8.04
C LYS A 79 25.23 -0.13 -8.51
N GLY A 80 24.24 0.57 -7.95
CA GLY A 80 22.86 0.54 -8.39
C GLY A 80 22.73 0.96 -9.86
N GLU A 81 23.37 2.06 -10.26
CA GLU A 81 23.39 2.52 -11.65
C GLU A 81 23.88 1.42 -12.60
N ARG A 82 25.07 0.85 -12.33
CA ARG A 82 25.62 -0.23 -13.15
C ARG A 82 24.73 -1.49 -13.20
N ILE A 83 23.99 -1.78 -12.15
CA ILE A 83 23.03 -2.90 -12.15
C ILE A 83 21.84 -2.54 -13.02
N LEU A 84 21.28 -1.34 -12.86
CA LEU A 84 20.13 -0.87 -13.65
C LEU A 84 20.47 -0.88 -15.16
N ASP A 85 21.64 -0.38 -15.55
CA ASP A 85 22.10 -0.37 -16.94
C ASP A 85 22.13 -1.78 -17.56
N ARG A 86 22.52 -2.80 -16.77
CA ARG A 86 22.59 -4.20 -17.23
C ARG A 86 21.22 -4.87 -17.41
N ILE A 87 20.18 -4.34 -16.79
CA ILE A 87 18.86 -4.93 -16.81
C ILE A 87 17.80 -4.02 -17.47
N ALA A 88 18.19 -2.85 -17.91
CA ALA A 88 17.32 -1.83 -18.48
C ALA A 88 16.48 -2.33 -19.66
N ASP A 89 17.06 -3.21 -20.48
CA ASP A 89 16.42 -3.86 -21.63
C ASP A 89 15.26 -4.79 -21.25
N ARG A 90 15.15 -5.16 -19.97
CA ARG A 90 14.10 -6.06 -19.45
C ARG A 90 12.93 -5.34 -18.83
N TYR A 91 12.99 -4.03 -18.73
CA TYR A 91 11.98 -3.18 -18.07
C TYR A 91 11.65 -1.99 -18.95
N GLU A 92 10.42 -1.54 -18.82
CA GLU A 92 10.00 -0.26 -19.36
C GLU A 92 10.26 0.81 -18.31
N LEU A 93 11.25 1.67 -18.56
CA LEU A 93 11.75 2.66 -17.62
C LEU A 93 11.36 4.07 -18.08
N TYR A 94 10.85 4.86 -17.15
CA TYR A 94 10.51 6.26 -17.35
C TYR A 94 11.30 7.13 -16.39
N ALA A 95 12.08 8.05 -16.91
CA ALA A 95 12.77 9.03 -16.08
C ALA A 95 11.77 10.02 -15.48
N THR A 96 11.87 10.25 -14.17
CA THR A 96 10.98 11.13 -13.42
C THR A 96 11.76 12.12 -12.57
N ASN A 97 11.11 13.18 -12.11
CA ASN A 97 11.68 14.14 -11.18
C ASN A 97 11.54 13.60 -9.75
N LEU A 98 12.67 13.42 -9.04
CA LEU A 98 12.71 12.88 -7.68
C LEU A 98 11.83 13.68 -6.72
N GLY A 99 11.89 15.01 -6.73
CA GLY A 99 11.09 15.86 -5.85
C GLY A 99 9.59 15.64 -6.04
N LYS A 100 9.13 15.63 -7.30
CA LYS A 100 7.72 15.38 -7.64
C LYS A 100 7.30 13.96 -7.27
N THR A 101 8.17 12.97 -7.45
CA THR A 101 7.89 11.58 -7.10
C THR A 101 7.74 11.41 -5.58
N ILE A 102 8.60 12.07 -4.79
CA ILE A 102 8.51 12.06 -3.33
C ILE A 102 7.25 12.80 -2.85
N GLU A 103 6.92 13.93 -3.45
CA GLU A 103 5.70 14.69 -3.11
C GLU A 103 4.42 13.89 -3.31
N LEU A 104 4.30 13.18 -4.43
CA LEU A 104 3.09 12.43 -4.78
C LEU A 104 2.97 11.07 -4.06
N ASP A 105 4.06 10.30 -4.02
CA ASP A 105 4.03 8.92 -3.58
C ASP A 105 5.04 8.60 -2.46
N GLY A 106 5.95 9.51 -2.15
CA GLY A 106 7.10 9.26 -1.30
C GLY A 106 6.94 9.65 0.17
N THR A 107 5.75 10.05 0.64
CA THR A 107 5.54 10.48 2.03
C THR A 107 6.06 9.44 3.04
N MET A 108 5.81 8.15 2.78
CA MET A 108 6.26 7.07 3.66
C MET A 108 7.79 6.86 3.66
N ILE A 109 8.51 7.43 2.71
CA ILE A 109 9.98 7.38 2.67
C ILE A 109 10.55 8.39 3.66
N CYS A 110 9.97 9.59 3.73
CA CYS A 110 10.48 10.72 4.50
C CYS A 110 9.87 10.81 5.91
N HIS A 111 8.65 10.33 6.09
CA HIS A 111 7.91 10.48 7.33
C HIS A 111 7.47 9.14 7.90
N SER A 112 7.55 9.01 9.23
CA SER A 112 6.95 7.90 9.95
C SER A 112 5.43 8.06 9.99
N ALA A 113 4.71 6.95 10.08
CA ALA A 113 3.28 6.97 10.32
C ALA A 113 2.96 7.53 11.72
N GLU A 114 1.82 8.21 11.85
CA GLU A 114 1.33 8.62 13.16
C GLU A 114 0.57 7.47 13.83
N PRO A 115 0.84 7.18 15.12
CA PRO A 115 0.14 6.11 15.81
C PRO A 115 -1.33 6.44 16.01
N HIS A 116 -2.21 5.43 15.88
CA HIS A 116 -3.61 5.60 16.22
C HIS A 116 -3.79 6.04 17.68
N PRO A 117 -4.66 7.03 18.01
CA PRO A 117 -4.80 7.57 19.37
C PRO A 117 -5.13 6.52 20.45
N ARG A 118 -5.83 5.44 20.08
CA ARG A 118 -6.19 4.36 21.00
C ARG A 118 -5.26 3.14 20.89
N ARG A 119 -4.06 3.32 20.37
CA ARG A 119 -3.12 2.20 20.15
C ARG A 119 -2.70 1.52 21.47
N ASP A 120 -2.42 2.29 22.50
CA ASP A 120 -1.97 1.73 23.78
C ASP A 120 -3.10 0.93 24.44
N GLU A 121 -4.33 1.42 24.39
CA GLU A 121 -5.51 0.68 24.83
C GLU A 121 -5.69 -0.63 24.06
N TYR A 122 -5.43 -0.60 22.75
CA TYR A 122 -5.49 -1.79 21.90
C TYR A 122 -4.52 -2.89 22.39
N TYR A 123 -3.28 -2.54 22.70
CA TYR A 123 -2.28 -3.52 23.13
C TYR A 123 -2.49 -4.01 24.58
N LEU A 124 -3.00 -3.19 25.47
CA LEU A 124 -3.27 -3.57 26.88
C LEU A 124 -4.29 -4.72 27.01
N ASN A 125 -5.14 -4.92 26.04
CA ASN A 125 -6.24 -5.87 26.14
C ASN A 125 -6.21 -6.96 25.06
N LEU A 126 -5.13 -7.08 24.32
CA LEU A 126 -5.03 -7.93 23.12
C LEU A 126 -5.30 -9.42 23.42
N ASP A 127 -4.91 -9.91 24.59
CA ASP A 127 -5.00 -11.33 24.97
C ASP A 127 -6.36 -11.73 25.57
N LYS A 128 -7.27 -10.79 25.80
CA LYS A 128 -8.53 -11.04 26.52
C LYS A 128 -9.65 -11.60 25.65
N GLU A 129 -9.50 -11.59 24.35
CA GLU A 129 -10.55 -11.98 23.40
C GLU A 129 -9.96 -12.41 22.06
N THR A 130 -10.81 -12.86 21.13
CA THR A 130 -10.32 -13.18 19.78
C THR A 130 -9.86 -11.91 19.08
N LEU A 131 -8.75 -12.01 18.32
CA LEU A 131 -8.17 -10.88 17.58
C LEU A 131 -9.22 -10.15 16.72
N ARG A 132 -10.14 -10.89 16.08
CA ARG A 132 -11.21 -10.30 15.26
C ARG A 132 -12.17 -9.46 16.09
N ALA A 133 -12.62 -9.97 17.24
CA ALA A 133 -13.51 -9.24 18.14
C ALA A 133 -12.82 -7.99 18.69
N HIS A 134 -11.55 -8.13 19.03
CA HIS A 134 -10.71 -7.05 19.52
C HIS A 134 -10.57 -5.93 18.48
N ILE A 135 -10.13 -6.24 17.27
CA ILE A 135 -10.02 -5.26 16.18
C ILE A 135 -11.35 -4.54 15.93
N GLN A 136 -12.47 -5.28 15.99
CA GLN A 136 -13.81 -4.72 15.74
C GLN A 136 -14.19 -3.61 16.74
N LYS A 137 -13.65 -3.61 17.96
CA LYS A 137 -13.90 -2.56 18.97
C LYS A 137 -13.18 -1.25 18.65
N PHE A 138 -12.02 -1.32 18.04
CA PHE A 138 -11.19 -0.16 17.75
C PHE A 138 -11.37 0.36 16.33
N VAL A 139 -11.45 -0.57 15.38
CA VAL A 139 -11.56 -0.26 13.95
C VAL A 139 -12.70 -1.06 13.33
N PRO A 140 -13.97 -0.69 13.61
CA PRO A 140 -15.13 -1.47 13.24
C PRO A 140 -15.28 -1.61 11.72
N ILE A 141 -15.57 -2.84 11.28
CA ILE A 141 -16.01 -3.13 9.92
C ILE A 141 -17.54 -3.06 9.94
N ARG A 142 -18.10 -2.09 9.22
CA ARG A 142 -19.54 -1.85 9.18
C ARG A 142 -20.18 -2.57 8.00
N ILE A 143 -21.49 -2.79 8.05
CA ILE A 143 -22.25 -3.41 6.95
C ILE A 143 -22.05 -2.65 5.64
N ARG A 144 -21.99 -1.31 5.69
CA ARG A 144 -21.71 -0.48 4.53
C ARG A 144 -20.38 -0.83 3.85
N ASP A 145 -19.36 -1.25 4.61
CA ASP A 145 -18.04 -1.60 4.08
C ASP A 145 -18.13 -2.84 3.20
N TYR A 146 -18.92 -3.83 3.63
CA TYR A 146 -19.22 -5.03 2.83
C TYR A 146 -20.06 -4.72 1.59
N LEU A 147 -21.04 -3.82 1.71
CA LEU A 147 -21.87 -3.41 0.56
C LEU A 147 -21.04 -2.70 -0.50
N ILE A 148 -20.17 -1.78 -0.09
CA ILE A 148 -19.23 -1.08 -1.00
C ILE A 148 -18.29 -2.08 -1.68
N GLU A 149 -17.76 -3.05 -0.92
CA GLU A 149 -16.84 -4.04 -1.49
C GLU A 149 -17.53 -4.96 -2.50
N LYS A 150 -18.76 -5.39 -2.20
CA LYS A 150 -19.58 -6.18 -3.15
C LYS A 150 -19.94 -5.37 -4.40
N SER A 151 -20.33 -4.10 -4.25
CA SER A 151 -20.65 -3.25 -5.40
C SER A 151 -19.46 -3.04 -6.33
N LYS A 152 -18.25 -2.85 -5.78
CA LYS A 152 -17.02 -2.78 -6.59
C LYS A 152 -16.81 -4.05 -7.43
N GLY A 153 -17.02 -5.22 -6.82
CA GLY A 153 -16.91 -6.50 -7.52
C GLY A 153 -17.91 -6.64 -8.69
N ILE A 154 -19.15 -6.15 -8.51
CA ILE A 154 -20.16 -6.13 -9.55
C ILE A 154 -19.77 -5.16 -10.66
N PHE A 155 -19.41 -3.92 -10.34
CA PHE A 155 -19.00 -2.91 -11.32
C PHE A 155 -17.75 -3.34 -12.11
N TYR A 156 -16.81 -4.03 -11.46
CA TYR A 156 -15.65 -4.59 -12.15
C TYR A 156 -16.05 -5.65 -13.19
N ARG A 157 -16.95 -6.59 -12.82
CA ARG A 157 -17.47 -7.63 -13.73
C ARG A 157 -18.27 -7.04 -14.89
N MET A 158 -18.97 -5.95 -14.66
CA MET A 158 -19.76 -5.24 -15.69
C MET A 158 -18.89 -4.34 -16.60
N GLY A 159 -17.57 -4.24 -16.36
CA GLY A 159 -16.68 -3.34 -17.11
C GLY A 159 -16.83 -1.84 -16.79
N VAL A 160 -17.82 -1.47 -15.97
CA VAL A 160 -18.14 -0.06 -15.63
C VAL A 160 -17.03 0.56 -14.78
N TYR A 161 -16.30 -0.25 -14.00
CA TYR A 161 -15.25 0.25 -13.12
C TYR A 161 -14.11 0.95 -13.88
N LYS A 162 -13.70 0.42 -15.01
CA LYS A 162 -12.67 1.05 -15.88
C LYS A 162 -13.14 2.40 -16.42
N PHE A 163 -14.41 2.48 -16.81
CA PHE A 163 -14.99 3.73 -17.32
C PHE A 163 -15.07 4.84 -16.26
N LEU A 164 -15.36 4.49 -15.01
CA LEU A 164 -15.42 5.44 -13.89
C LEU A 164 -14.02 5.90 -13.44
N LYS A 165 -13.00 5.06 -13.54
CA LYS A 165 -11.61 5.41 -13.18
C LYS A 165 -11.02 6.42 -14.15
N ASN A 166 -11.29 6.28 -15.43
CA ASN A 166 -10.75 7.16 -16.48
C ASN A 166 -11.42 8.55 -16.55
N LYS A 167 -12.44 8.82 -15.72
CA LYS A 167 -13.11 10.13 -15.62
C LYS A 167 -12.62 11.01 -14.46
N LYS A 168 -11.65 10.57 -13.69
CA LYS A 168 -10.97 11.35 -12.66
C LYS A 168 -9.61 11.79 -13.15
#